data_67182abe1dd90b9b29779051f8ed00be
#
_entry.id   67182abe1dd90b9b29779051f8ed00be
#
_cell.length_a   1.000
_cell.length_b   1.000
_cell.length_c   1.000
_cell.angle_alpha   90.00
_cell.angle_beta   90.00
_cell.angle_gamma   90.00
#
_symmetry.space_group_name_H-M   'P 1'
#
loop_
_entity.id
_entity.type
_entity.pdbx_description
1 polymer ?
#
loop_
_entity_poly.entity_id
_entity_poly.type
_entity_poly.pdbx_seq_one_letter_code
_entity_poly.pdbx_strand_id
1 'polypeptide(L)'
;MQINLSNTTHTLELTTTVAGNIHYQVGYTDITTASVTNPTDNVGIITTATTTTILSAPASSTTRRVQYLNVYNNGVTNVITLKKDISSVDNILIKVTLQSGETLRIVNDKVETLDPSGRVKLQNQSDTDIQGDSRVIFKVGTPTEAAGQYYCFAKDGGAPGAWLPGTPGLNGRNTNGTLSSDAGCISAGTPSSGANYIRDISISASMAGTFILADVLWVNSGLVVTTTTAQTITQPTLPARDNLGTTNGYGVGAGLLVTTATTNAAVINNITLQYTNSNGVAGRTGTMSYPATAVIGTFVPFQLAQGDIGIRSIQSITLGTTLTA
;
A
#
# COMPACT_ATOMS: atom_id res chain seq x y z
N MET A 1 -14.38 10.97 -17.66
CA MET A 1 -15.37 12.07 -17.40
C MET A 1 -15.67 12.79 -18.70
N GLN A 2 -16.89 12.69 -19.20
CA GLN A 2 -17.30 13.38 -20.41
C GLN A 2 -17.86 14.77 -20.08
N ILE A 3 -17.37 15.81 -20.74
CA ILE A 3 -17.84 17.18 -20.55
C ILE A 3 -18.62 17.62 -21.78
N ASN A 4 -19.92 17.90 -21.60
CA ASN A 4 -20.82 18.39 -22.63
C ASN A 4 -21.45 19.71 -22.20
N LEU A 5 -21.40 20.72 -23.07
CA LEU A 5 -22.15 21.98 -22.95
C LEU A 5 -23.33 21.89 -23.90
N SER A 6 -24.54 21.78 -23.37
CA SER A 6 -25.75 21.49 -24.14
C SER A 6 -26.76 22.63 -24.20
N ASN A 7 -26.38 23.82 -23.74
CA ASN A 7 -27.26 24.99 -23.72
C ASN A 7 -26.44 26.27 -23.92
N THR A 8 -27.08 27.30 -24.45
CA THR A 8 -26.51 28.64 -24.71
C THR A 8 -26.06 29.40 -23.44
N THR A 9 -26.30 28.82 -22.26
CA THR A 9 -25.87 29.36 -20.95
C THR A 9 -24.82 28.47 -20.26
N HIS A 10 -24.39 27.38 -20.91
CA HIS A 10 -23.39 26.48 -20.35
C HIS A 10 -22.00 26.91 -20.79
N THR A 11 -21.11 27.24 -19.85
CA THR A 11 -19.71 27.53 -20.14
C THR A 11 -18.80 26.55 -19.40
N LEU A 12 -17.56 26.41 -19.85
CA LEU A 12 -16.49 25.75 -19.11
C LEU A 12 -15.52 26.80 -18.61
N GLU A 13 -15.27 26.80 -17.31
CA GLU A 13 -14.48 27.80 -16.64
C GLU A 13 -13.33 27.18 -15.87
N LEU A 14 -12.25 27.94 -15.77
CA LEU A 14 -11.07 27.61 -14.98
C LEU A 14 -10.83 28.71 -13.96
N THR A 15 -10.83 28.34 -12.66
CA THR A 15 -10.49 29.24 -11.57
C THR A 15 -9.08 28.95 -11.09
N THR A 16 -8.26 29.97 -10.95
CA THR A 16 -6.91 29.95 -10.39
C THR A 16 -6.89 30.72 -9.07
N THR A 17 -6.16 30.23 -8.06
CA THR A 17 -6.12 30.86 -6.73
C THR A 17 -4.94 31.81 -6.54
N VAL A 18 -3.91 31.72 -7.38
CA VAL A 18 -2.70 32.51 -7.32
C VAL A 18 -2.40 33.05 -8.72
N ALA A 19 -1.89 34.27 -8.82
CA ALA A 19 -1.36 34.83 -10.07
C ALA A 19 -0.18 33.97 -10.57
N GLY A 20 -0.20 33.59 -11.84
CA GLY A 20 0.82 32.71 -12.41
C GLY A 20 0.61 32.53 -13.92
N ASN A 21 1.42 31.70 -14.55
CA ASN A 21 1.28 31.39 -15.97
C ASN A 21 0.60 30.01 -16.11
N ILE A 22 -0.72 30.00 -16.20
CA ILE A 22 -1.52 28.80 -16.44
C ILE A 22 -1.92 28.78 -17.91
N HIS A 23 -1.33 27.87 -18.67
CA HIS A 23 -1.65 27.66 -20.08
C HIS A 23 -2.79 26.65 -20.19
N TYR A 24 -3.77 26.91 -21.04
CA TYR A 24 -4.82 25.94 -21.29
C TYR A 24 -5.03 25.69 -22.80
N GLN A 25 -5.45 24.49 -23.13
CA GLN A 25 -5.90 24.09 -24.46
C GLN A 25 -7.12 23.19 -24.30
N VAL A 26 -8.23 23.56 -24.95
CA VAL A 26 -9.49 22.83 -24.92
C VAL A 26 -9.86 22.48 -26.36
N GLY A 27 -9.81 21.19 -26.69
CA GLY A 27 -10.30 20.70 -27.97
C GLY A 27 -11.77 20.29 -27.87
N TYR A 28 -12.60 20.71 -28.78
CA TYR A 28 -14.04 20.44 -28.76
C TYR A 28 -14.61 20.23 -30.15
N THR A 29 -15.80 19.65 -30.18
CA THR A 29 -16.61 19.41 -31.39
C THR A 29 -18.03 19.86 -31.13
N ASP A 30 -18.62 20.59 -32.05
CA ASP A 30 -20.02 20.99 -32.01
C ASP A 30 -20.88 19.97 -32.77
N ILE A 31 -21.95 19.50 -32.13
CA ILE A 31 -22.86 18.48 -32.59
C ILE A 31 -24.25 19.08 -32.67
N THR A 32 -24.84 19.04 -33.86
CA THR A 32 -26.25 19.38 -34.13
C THR A 32 -27.01 18.13 -34.58
N THR A 33 -28.30 18.24 -34.78
CA THR A 33 -29.10 17.14 -35.34
C THR A 33 -28.71 16.81 -36.80
N ALA A 34 -28.05 17.73 -37.50
CA ALA A 34 -27.72 17.60 -38.92
C ALA A 34 -26.23 17.40 -39.19
N SER A 35 -25.35 17.78 -38.28
CA SER A 35 -23.91 17.77 -38.55
C SER A 35 -23.05 17.65 -37.26
N VAL A 36 -21.83 17.19 -37.46
CA VAL A 36 -20.74 17.24 -36.46
C VAL A 36 -19.62 18.05 -37.11
N THR A 37 -19.18 19.11 -36.40
CA THR A 37 -18.06 19.94 -36.87
C THR A 37 -16.73 19.22 -36.72
N ASN A 38 -15.72 19.63 -37.48
CA ASN A 38 -14.35 19.21 -37.20
C ASN A 38 -13.91 19.71 -35.81
N PRO A 39 -13.03 18.96 -35.13
CA PRO A 39 -12.47 19.42 -33.84
C PRO A 39 -11.86 20.82 -33.97
N THR A 40 -12.15 21.66 -32.99
CA THR A 40 -11.65 23.04 -32.90
C THR A 40 -10.98 23.21 -31.53
N ASP A 41 -9.91 23.97 -31.47
CA ASP A 41 -9.18 24.24 -30.24
C ASP A 41 -9.43 25.68 -29.74
N ASN A 42 -9.57 25.83 -28.43
CA ASN A 42 -9.44 27.10 -27.74
C ASN A 42 -8.20 27.06 -26.86
N VAL A 43 -7.31 28.01 -27.00
CA VAL A 43 -6.05 28.11 -26.25
C VAL A 43 -5.89 29.47 -25.58
N GLY A 44 -5.23 29.50 -24.44
CA GLY A 44 -4.96 30.75 -23.76
C GLY A 44 -4.04 30.61 -22.57
N ILE A 45 -3.74 31.77 -21.94
CA ILE A 45 -2.89 31.86 -20.75
C ILE A 45 -3.66 32.68 -19.71
N ILE A 46 -3.70 32.19 -18.48
CA ILE A 46 -4.27 32.88 -17.32
C ILE A 46 -3.09 33.32 -16.44
N THR A 47 -2.96 34.64 -16.25
CA THR A 47 -1.84 35.23 -15.50
C THR A 47 -2.24 35.81 -14.14
N THR A 48 -3.53 35.83 -13.84
CA THR A 48 -4.10 36.41 -12.60
C THR A 48 -4.90 35.39 -11.82
N ALA A 49 -5.04 35.60 -10.50
CA ALA A 49 -5.94 34.81 -9.67
C ALA A 49 -7.40 35.17 -9.98
N THR A 50 -8.03 34.41 -10.85
CA THR A 50 -9.38 34.73 -11.37
C THR A 50 -10.09 33.47 -11.90
N THR A 51 -11.38 33.62 -12.17
CA THR A 51 -12.16 32.69 -12.98
C THR A 51 -12.16 33.15 -14.44
N THR A 52 -11.78 32.28 -15.35
CA THR A 52 -11.71 32.53 -16.79
C THR A 52 -12.58 31.54 -17.54
N THR A 53 -13.43 32.00 -18.41
CA THR A 53 -14.15 31.12 -19.35
C THR A 53 -13.18 30.59 -20.40
N ILE A 54 -12.87 29.30 -20.30
CA ILE A 54 -11.97 28.61 -21.23
C ILE A 54 -12.68 27.95 -22.41
N LEU A 55 -14.00 27.83 -22.34
CA LEU A 55 -14.84 27.40 -23.45
C LEU A 55 -16.22 28.06 -23.33
N SER A 56 -16.56 28.87 -24.34
CA SER A 56 -17.85 29.58 -24.40
C SER A 56 -19.02 28.62 -24.62
N ALA A 57 -20.21 29.09 -24.30
CA ALA A 57 -21.44 28.35 -24.56
C ALA A 57 -21.62 28.04 -26.07
N PRO A 58 -22.23 26.90 -26.39
CA PRO A 58 -22.59 26.57 -27.80
C PRO A 58 -23.73 27.45 -28.33
N ALA A 59 -23.90 27.47 -29.62
CA ALA A 59 -25.08 28.05 -30.26
C ALA A 59 -26.37 27.30 -29.87
N SER A 60 -27.52 27.93 -30.14
CA SER A 60 -28.82 27.27 -29.92
C SER A 60 -28.90 25.95 -30.74
N SER A 61 -29.53 24.93 -30.17
CA SER A 61 -29.68 23.59 -30.75
C SER A 61 -28.36 22.87 -31.04
N THR A 62 -27.28 23.28 -30.36
CA THR A 62 -25.95 22.68 -30.51
C THR A 62 -25.50 22.10 -29.14
N THR A 63 -24.90 20.94 -29.16
CA THR A 63 -24.14 20.37 -28.04
C THR A 63 -22.66 20.47 -28.34
N ARG A 64 -21.90 21.18 -27.49
CA ARG A 64 -20.44 21.29 -27.55
C ARG A 64 -19.83 20.21 -26.68
N ARG A 65 -19.14 19.25 -27.29
CA ARG A 65 -18.47 18.14 -26.61
C ARG A 65 -16.98 18.42 -26.52
N VAL A 66 -16.46 18.42 -25.29
CA VAL A 66 -15.02 18.50 -25.04
C VAL A 66 -14.38 17.16 -25.40
N GLN A 67 -13.39 17.17 -26.28
CA GLN A 67 -12.62 16.01 -26.72
C GLN A 67 -11.40 15.80 -25.82
N TYR A 68 -10.73 16.91 -25.49
CA TYR A 68 -9.61 16.91 -24.57
C TYR A 68 -9.47 18.28 -23.89
N LEU A 69 -8.82 18.29 -22.75
CA LEU A 69 -8.40 19.48 -22.02
C LEU A 69 -6.98 19.25 -21.48
N ASN A 70 -6.09 20.21 -21.74
CA ASN A 70 -4.79 20.31 -21.10
C ASN A 70 -4.71 21.63 -20.36
N VAL A 71 -4.28 21.59 -19.07
CA VAL A 71 -4.00 22.77 -18.27
C VAL A 71 -2.59 22.60 -17.70
N TYR A 72 -1.64 23.38 -18.20
CA TYR A 72 -0.23 23.34 -17.83
C TYR A 72 0.11 24.53 -16.91
N ASN A 73 0.69 24.23 -15.77
CA ASN A 73 1.20 25.25 -14.86
C ASN A 73 2.67 25.59 -15.16
N ASN A 74 2.91 26.71 -15.83
CA ASN A 74 4.26 27.23 -16.09
C ASN A 74 4.67 28.33 -15.09
N GLY A 75 4.18 28.25 -13.86
CA GLY A 75 4.41 29.28 -12.85
C GLY A 75 4.54 28.71 -11.45
N VAL A 76 4.05 29.44 -10.46
CA VAL A 76 4.02 29.00 -9.07
C VAL A 76 2.92 27.98 -8.83
N THR A 77 3.04 27.21 -7.76
CA THR A 77 2.00 26.27 -7.32
C THR A 77 0.63 26.95 -7.26
N ASN A 78 -0.35 26.34 -7.89
CA ASN A 78 -1.69 26.91 -8.03
C ASN A 78 -2.77 25.85 -7.80
N VAL A 79 -3.87 26.22 -7.14
CA VAL A 79 -5.06 25.39 -7.07
C VAL A 79 -5.95 25.73 -8.26
N ILE A 80 -6.14 24.74 -9.12
CA ILE A 80 -6.95 24.84 -10.32
C ILE A 80 -8.32 24.22 -10.04
N THR A 81 -9.38 24.98 -10.28
CA THR A 81 -10.75 24.48 -10.21
C THR A 81 -11.39 24.56 -11.59
N LEU A 82 -11.66 23.40 -12.20
CA LEU A 82 -12.43 23.29 -13.44
C LEU A 82 -13.92 23.23 -13.07
N LYS A 83 -14.71 24.12 -13.65
CA LYS A 83 -16.14 24.24 -13.39
C LYS A 83 -16.93 24.23 -14.71
N LYS A 84 -18.12 23.65 -14.66
CA LYS A 84 -19.17 23.90 -15.65
C LYS A 84 -20.13 24.90 -15.04
N ASP A 85 -20.20 26.11 -15.58
CA ASP A 85 -21.26 27.04 -15.23
C ASP A 85 -22.55 26.67 -15.99
N ILE A 86 -23.65 26.64 -15.26
CA ILE A 86 -24.99 26.41 -15.78
C ILE A 86 -25.88 27.54 -15.33
N SER A 87 -26.10 28.52 -16.19
CA SER A 87 -26.96 29.66 -15.90
C SER A 87 -26.53 30.40 -14.61
N SER A 88 -25.25 30.71 -14.48
CA SER A 88 -24.61 31.34 -13.32
C SER A 88 -24.58 30.45 -12.06
N VAL A 89 -24.70 29.14 -12.21
CA VAL A 89 -24.51 28.18 -11.13
C VAL A 89 -23.27 27.33 -11.42
N ASP A 90 -22.28 27.47 -10.59
CA ASP A 90 -21.00 26.72 -10.67
C ASP A 90 -21.16 25.25 -10.29
N ASN A 91 -20.89 24.34 -11.20
CA ASN A 91 -20.73 22.92 -10.93
C ASN A 91 -19.26 22.56 -11.01
N ILE A 92 -18.63 22.28 -9.86
CA ILE A 92 -17.23 21.91 -9.79
C ILE A 92 -17.08 20.50 -10.37
N LEU A 93 -16.27 20.37 -11.41
CA LEU A 93 -15.92 19.11 -12.05
C LEU A 93 -14.65 18.51 -11.46
N ILE A 94 -13.63 19.36 -11.27
CA ILE A 94 -12.30 18.96 -10.77
C ILE A 94 -11.73 20.10 -9.95
N LYS A 95 -11.08 19.76 -8.84
CA LYS A 95 -10.23 20.67 -8.09
C LYS A 95 -8.90 19.97 -7.82
N VAL A 96 -7.79 20.56 -8.26
CA VAL A 96 -6.46 19.98 -8.15
C VAL A 96 -5.41 21.04 -7.89
N THR A 97 -4.38 20.71 -7.14
CA THR A 97 -3.19 21.54 -6.98
C THR A 97 -2.17 21.13 -8.02
N LEU A 98 -1.73 22.06 -8.86
CA LEU A 98 -0.65 21.89 -9.81
C LEU A 98 0.60 22.60 -9.35
N GLN A 99 1.69 21.87 -9.23
CA GLN A 99 3.04 22.42 -9.05
C GLN A 99 3.54 23.04 -10.35
N SER A 100 4.66 23.79 -10.29
CA SER A 100 5.31 24.28 -11.50
C SER A 100 5.72 23.12 -12.41
N GLY A 101 5.40 23.21 -13.68
CA GLY A 101 5.70 22.21 -14.70
C GLY A 101 4.66 21.08 -14.81
N GLU A 102 3.64 21.03 -13.96
CA GLU A 102 2.61 19.99 -14.00
C GLU A 102 1.46 20.32 -14.94
N THR A 103 0.82 19.25 -15.42
CA THR A 103 -0.31 19.34 -16.34
C THR A 103 -1.51 18.57 -15.82
N LEU A 104 -2.68 19.20 -15.72
CA LEU A 104 -3.95 18.50 -15.68
C LEU A 104 -4.36 18.17 -17.10
N ARG A 105 -4.61 16.89 -17.36
CA ARG A 105 -5.03 16.39 -18.67
C ARG A 105 -6.35 15.63 -18.57
N ILE A 106 -7.27 15.92 -19.48
CA ILE A 106 -8.51 15.16 -19.67
C ILE A 106 -8.52 14.69 -21.13
N VAL A 107 -8.46 13.39 -21.36
CA VAL A 107 -8.48 12.78 -22.69
C VAL A 107 -9.21 11.44 -22.59
N ASN A 108 -10.11 11.14 -23.54
CA ASN A 108 -10.86 9.89 -23.58
C ASN A 108 -11.56 9.57 -22.24
N ASP A 109 -12.19 10.55 -21.66
CA ASP A 109 -12.91 10.46 -20.37
C ASP A 109 -12.04 10.17 -19.14
N LYS A 110 -10.72 10.09 -19.30
CA LYS A 110 -9.75 9.96 -18.20
C LYS A 110 -9.27 11.33 -17.75
N VAL A 111 -9.17 11.49 -16.44
CA VAL A 111 -8.60 12.66 -15.78
C VAL A 111 -7.25 12.25 -15.22
N GLU A 112 -6.20 12.93 -15.61
CA GLU A 112 -4.83 12.64 -15.21
C GLU A 112 -4.10 13.93 -14.85
N THR A 113 -3.22 13.87 -13.87
CA THR A 113 -2.21 14.91 -13.63
C THR A 113 -0.87 14.34 -14.04
N LEU A 114 -0.12 15.10 -14.83
CA LEU A 114 1.23 14.72 -15.28
C LEU A 114 2.26 15.53 -14.49
N ASP A 115 3.37 14.89 -14.13
CA ASP A 115 4.54 15.55 -13.58
C ASP A 115 5.30 16.35 -14.66
N PRO A 116 6.32 17.15 -14.32
CA PRO A 116 7.11 17.92 -15.29
C PRO A 116 7.82 17.07 -16.34
N SER A 117 7.96 15.76 -16.12
CA SER A 117 8.52 14.79 -17.06
C SER A 117 7.47 14.14 -17.96
N GLY A 118 6.18 14.52 -17.82
CA GLY A 118 5.06 13.98 -18.58
C GLY A 118 4.54 12.62 -18.10
N ARG A 119 4.91 12.17 -16.91
CA ARG A 119 4.43 10.92 -16.32
C ARG A 119 3.13 11.17 -15.57
N VAL A 120 2.22 10.19 -15.57
CA VAL A 120 0.97 10.30 -14.82
C VAL A 120 1.24 10.33 -13.32
N LYS A 121 0.82 11.42 -12.69
CA LYS A 121 0.77 11.58 -11.24
C LYS A 121 -0.48 10.91 -10.69
N LEU A 122 -0.35 10.12 -9.65
CA LEU A 122 -1.52 9.61 -8.93
C LEU A 122 -2.17 10.77 -8.15
N GLN A 123 -3.46 11.01 -8.40
CA GLN A 123 -4.21 12.01 -7.63
C GLN A 123 -4.19 11.62 -6.14
N ASN A 124 -3.85 12.59 -5.28
CA ASN A 124 -3.77 12.58 -3.83
C ASN A 124 -2.39 12.35 -3.19
N GLN A 125 -1.31 12.48 -3.94
CA GLN A 125 0.01 12.49 -3.31
C GLN A 125 0.70 13.82 -3.57
N SER A 126 1.21 14.47 -2.53
CA SER A 126 2.11 15.63 -2.68
C SER A 126 3.42 15.17 -3.33
N ASP A 127 4.05 16.01 -4.14
CA ASP A 127 5.28 15.68 -4.88
C ASP A 127 6.46 15.25 -3.97
N THR A 128 6.39 15.60 -2.69
CA THR A 128 7.37 15.16 -1.68
C THR A 128 7.12 13.73 -1.19
N ASP A 129 5.93 13.16 -1.44
CA ASP A 129 5.52 11.85 -0.92
C ASP A 129 5.58 10.73 -1.98
N ILE A 130 5.71 11.07 -3.27
CA ILE A 130 5.92 10.07 -4.34
C ILE A 130 7.39 10.09 -4.80
N GLN A 131 8.29 10.01 -3.89
CA GLN A 131 9.50 9.27 -4.18
C GLN A 131 9.14 7.80 -3.98
N GLY A 132 8.44 7.24 -4.94
CA GLY A 132 8.23 5.80 -5.04
C GLY A 132 9.59 5.16 -5.19
N ASP A 133 10.23 4.90 -4.06
CA ASP A 133 11.44 4.13 -3.99
C ASP A 133 11.05 2.71 -4.45
N SER A 134 11.25 2.43 -5.72
CA SER A 134 11.08 1.09 -6.25
C SER A 134 12.18 0.22 -5.65
N ARG A 135 11.83 -0.57 -4.66
CA ARG A 135 12.77 -1.49 -4.03
C ARG A 135 12.71 -2.83 -4.74
N VAL A 136 13.78 -3.16 -5.43
CA VAL A 136 13.98 -4.50 -5.95
C VAL A 136 14.51 -5.37 -4.81
N ILE A 137 13.76 -6.44 -4.50
CA ILE A 137 14.16 -7.45 -3.53
C ILE A 137 14.50 -8.70 -4.32
N PHE A 138 15.74 -9.14 -4.20
CA PHE A 138 16.20 -10.37 -4.77
C PHE A 138 16.58 -11.36 -3.65
N LYS A 139 15.92 -12.51 -3.60
CA LYS A 139 16.20 -13.59 -2.66
C LYS A 139 16.57 -14.86 -3.41
N VAL A 140 17.56 -15.55 -2.90
CA VAL A 140 17.96 -16.87 -3.42
C VAL A 140 17.13 -17.88 -2.65
N GLY A 141 16.21 -18.57 -3.34
CA GLY A 141 15.34 -19.58 -2.70
C GLY A 141 16.16 -20.76 -2.15
N THR A 142 15.55 -21.48 -1.21
CA THR A 142 16.12 -22.72 -0.66
C THR A 142 15.66 -23.91 -1.50
N PRO A 143 16.57 -24.69 -2.09
CA PRO A 143 16.21 -25.75 -3.04
C PRO A 143 15.46 -26.94 -2.39
N THR A 144 15.26 -26.93 -1.08
CA THR A 144 14.63 -28.02 -0.30
C THR A 144 13.29 -27.60 0.33
N GLU A 145 12.68 -26.54 -0.18
CA GLU A 145 11.33 -26.14 0.26
C GLU A 145 10.31 -27.23 -0.07
N ALA A 146 9.48 -27.58 0.91
CA ALA A 146 8.46 -28.61 0.73
C ALA A 146 7.11 -27.98 0.31
N ALA A 147 6.43 -28.62 -0.63
CA ALA A 147 5.09 -28.23 -1.03
C ALA A 147 4.11 -28.25 0.16
N GLY A 148 3.21 -27.25 0.21
CA GLY A 148 2.21 -27.13 1.27
C GLY A 148 2.71 -26.52 2.58
N GLN A 149 3.94 -26.02 2.62
CA GLN A 149 4.48 -25.28 3.77
C GLN A 149 4.60 -23.79 3.46
N TYR A 150 4.50 -22.97 4.51
CA TYR A 150 4.83 -21.55 4.41
C TYR A 150 6.33 -21.38 4.56
N TYR A 151 6.89 -20.47 3.79
CA TYR A 151 8.31 -20.21 3.78
C TYR A 151 8.58 -18.70 3.84
N CYS A 152 9.37 -18.27 4.81
CA CYS A 152 9.77 -16.88 4.97
C CYS A 152 11.06 -16.61 4.19
N PHE A 153 10.96 -16.23 2.93
CA PHE A 153 12.15 -15.96 2.11
C PHE A 153 12.98 -14.73 2.57
N ALA A 154 12.50 -13.96 3.56
CA ALA A 154 13.37 -12.99 4.23
C ALA A 154 14.58 -13.63 4.91
N LYS A 155 14.51 -14.94 5.25
CA LYS A 155 15.62 -15.72 5.81
C LYS A 155 16.68 -16.09 4.77
N ASP A 156 16.36 -16.01 3.48
CA ASP A 156 17.31 -16.30 2.42
C ASP A 156 18.33 -15.20 2.21
N GLY A 157 19.48 -15.59 1.65
CA GLY A 157 20.45 -14.64 1.14
C GLY A 157 19.91 -13.85 -0.04
N GLY A 158 20.56 -12.74 -0.35
CA GLY A 158 20.18 -11.88 -1.47
C GLY A 158 20.33 -10.41 -1.17
N ALA A 159 19.45 -9.59 -1.73
CA ALA A 159 19.39 -8.14 -1.50
C ALA A 159 17.96 -7.73 -1.13
N PRO A 160 17.68 -7.33 0.12
CA PRO A 160 18.58 -7.29 1.27
C PRO A 160 19.08 -8.68 1.68
N GLY A 161 20.16 -8.75 2.48
CA GLY A 161 20.69 -10.00 3.00
C GLY A 161 19.68 -10.78 3.84
N ALA A 162 20.09 -11.96 4.36
CA ALA A 162 19.22 -12.77 5.20
C ALA A 162 18.78 -12.01 6.46
N TRP A 163 17.49 -12.13 6.81
CA TRP A 163 16.96 -11.56 8.04
C TRP A 163 17.47 -12.36 9.24
N LEU A 164 18.21 -11.67 10.09
CA LEU A 164 18.77 -12.22 11.33
C LEU A 164 18.23 -11.40 12.51
N PRO A 165 17.07 -11.79 13.09
CA PRO A 165 16.40 -11.00 14.14
C PRO A 165 17.18 -10.91 15.45
N GLY A 166 18.39 -11.46 15.54
CA GLY A 166 19.20 -11.52 16.73
C GLY A 166 18.72 -12.59 17.72
N THR A 167 19.19 -12.48 18.95
CA THR A 167 18.85 -13.41 20.05
C THR A 167 18.14 -12.67 21.19
N PRO A 168 16.90 -12.18 20.99
CA PRO A 168 16.21 -11.33 21.98
C PRO A 168 15.77 -12.08 23.24
N GLY A 169 15.96 -13.40 23.29
CA GLY A 169 15.54 -14.25 24.40
C GLY A 169 14.08 -14.66 24.35
N LEU A 170 13.60 -15.36 25.39
CA LEU A 170 12.26 -15.95 25.42
C LEU A 170 11.15 -14.89 25.38
N ASN A 171 11.33 -13.77 26.05
CA ASN A 171 10.34 -12.68 26.04
C ASN A 171 10.31 -11.92 24.72
N GLY A 172 11.38 -11.98 23.95
CA GLY A 172 11.44 -11.38 22.65
C GLY A 172 11.53 -9.85 22.66
N ARG A 173 11.37 -9.28 21.47
CA ARG A 173 11.34 -7.83 21.24
C ARG A 173 10.35 -7.47 20.13
N ASN A 174 9.86 -6.26 20.16
CA ASN A 174 9.12 -5.71 19.03
C ASN A 174 10.07 -5.42 17.86
N THR A 175 9.54 -5.55 16.64
CA THR A 175 10.23 -5.15 15.41
C THR A 175 9.79 -3.75 15.01
N ASN A 176 10.68 -2.95 14.46
CA ASN A 176 10.37 -1.59 13.99
C ASN A 176 10.99 -1.25 12.62
N GLY A 177 11.71 -2.21 12.03
CA GLY A 177 12.36 -2.04 10.72
C GLY A 177 13.58 -1.11 10.72
N THR A 178 13.92 -0.46 11.85
CA THR A 178 15.06 0.47 11.96
C THR A 178 16.27 -0.15 12.65
N LEU A 179 16.09 -1.29 13.34
CA LEU A 179 17.18 -2.01 13.99
C LEU A 179 18.02 -2.77 12.97
N SER A 180 19.32 -2.86 13.21
CA SER A 180 20.23 -3.64 12.36
C SER A 180 19.82 -5.12 12.27
N SER A 181 19.22 -5.67 13.33
CA SER A 181 18.66 -7.02 13.38
C SER A 181 17.41 -7.21 12.52
N ASP A 182 16.80 -6.15 12.02
CA ASP A 182 15.66 -6.20 11.10
C ASP A 182 16.06 -5.89 9.65
N ALA A 183 17.35 -5.72 9.37
CA ALA A 183 17.88 -5.31 8.06
C ALA A 183 17.57 -6.29 6.91
N GLY A 184 17.33 -7.55 7.21
CA GLY A 184 16.90 -8.57 6.22
C GLY A 184 15.42 -8.52 5.87
N CYS A 185 14.61 -7.80 6.65
CA CYS A 185 13.21 -7.53 6.33
C CYS A 185 13.11 -6.41 5.29
N ILE A 186 11.99 -6.40 4.56
CA ILE A 186 11.65 -5.27 3.70
C ILE A 186 11.30 -4.09 4.61
N SER A 187 12.16 -3.07 4.65
CA SER A 187 11.86 -1.84 5.39
C SER A 187 11.32 -0.80 4.42
N ALA A 188 10.14 -0.28 4.71
CA ALA A 188 9.58 0.85 3.95
C ALA A 188 10.24 2.20 4.31
N GLY A 189 11.14 2.22 5.28
CA GLY A 189 11.70 3.45 5.85
C GLY A 189 10.70 4.16 6.75
N THR A 190 11.14 5.26 7.36
CA THR A 190 10.26 6.14 8.14
C THR A 190 9.95 7.35 7.26
N PRO A 191 8.68 7.66 6.95
CA PRO A 191 8.36 8.85 6.20
C PRO A 191 8.69 10.10 7.01
N SER A 192 9.10 11.18 6.35
CA SER A 192 9.33 12.47 7.01
C SER A 192 8.03 13.11 7.51
N SER A 193 6.91 12.76 6.91
CA SER A 193 5.56 13.13 7.30
C SER A 193 4.56 12.13 6.70
N GLY A 194 3.38 11.98 7.31
CA GLY A 194 2.34 11.09 6.81
C GLY A 194 2.59 9.60 7.08
N ALA A 195 2.13 8.72 6.20
CA ALA A 195 2.25 7.27 6.30
C ALA A 195 2.78 6.65 5.01
N ASN A 196 3.52 5.56 5.13
CA ASN A 196 3.96 4.78 3.98
C ASN A 196 2.83 3.87 3.49
N TYR A 197 2.66 3.82 2.18
CA TYR A 197 1.70 2.92 1.54
C TYR A 197 2.44 2.05 0.52
N ILE A 198 2.08 0.78 0.48
CA ILE A 198 2.49 -0.11 -0.60
C ILE A 198 1.52 0.11 -1.74
N ARG A 199 2.04 0.62 -2.85
CA ARG A 199 1.23 0.88 -4.05
C ARG A 199 1.05 -0.36 -4.89
N ASP A 200 2.13 -1.11 -5.09
CA ASP A 200 2.17 -2.23 -6.01
C ASP A 200 3.26 -3.21 -5.59
N ILE A 201 3.01 -4.50 -5.78
CA ILE A 201 3.97 -5.57 -5.58
C ILE A 201 3.96 -6.43 -6.84
N SER A 202 5.08 -6.45 -7.53
CA SER A 202 5.30 -7.36 -8.64
C SER A 202 6.28 -8.43 -8.23
N ILE A 203 5.90 -9.70 -8.39
CA ILE A 203 6.69 -10.86 -7.97
C ILE A 203 7.00 -11.71 -9.18
N SER A 204 8.28 -12.04 -9.36
CA SER A 204 8.73 -13.05 -10.30
C SER A 204 9.43 -14.15 -9.53
N ALA A 205 9.00 -15.39 -9.71
CA ALA A 205 9.56 -16.57 -9.06
C ALA A 205 9.83 -17.68 -10.08
N SER A 206 10.83 -18.50 -9.80
CA SER A 206 11.16 -19.68 -10.64
C SER A 206 10.13 -20.80 -10.50
N MET A 207 9.29 -20.78 -9.47
CA MET A 207 8.22 -21.76 -9.24
C MET A 207 6.90 -21.05 -8.95
N ALA A 208 5.79 -21.66 -9.33
CA ALA A 208 4.46 -21.17 -9.00
C ALA A 208 4.20 -21.30 -7.49
N GLY A 209 3.61 -20.25 -6.89
CA GLY A 209 3.31 -20.22 -5.46
C GLY A 209 2.35 -19.10 -5.09
N THR A 210 1.91 -19.11 -3.85
CA THR A 210 1.14 -18.02 -3.26
C THR A 210 2.05 -17.20 -2.35
N PHE A 211 2.08 -15.89 -2.53
CA PHE A 211 2.86 -14.98 -1.71
C PHE A 211 1.96 -14.29 -0.69
N ILE A 212 2.44 -14.21 0.55
CA ILE A 212 1.79 -13.50 1.64
C ILE A 212 2.74 -12.40 2.10
N LEU A 213 2.28 -11.17 2.07
CA LEU A 213 2.98 -10.06 2.72
C LEU A 213 2.44 -9.93 4.14
N ALA A 214 3.34 -9.95 5.13
CA ALA A 214 2.99 -9.80 6.53
C ALA A 214 3.90 -8.78 7.23
N ASP A 215 3.33 -7.96 8.10
CA ASP A 215 4.10 -7.12 9.03
C ASP A 215 4.50 -7.96 10.23
N VAL A 216 5.79 -8.04 10.50
CA VAL A 216 6.31 -8.73 11.68
C VAL A 216 6.30 -7.75 12.84
N LEU A 217 5.46 -8.00 13.84
CA LEU A 217 5.33 -7.11 15.00
C LEU A 217 6.28 -7.45 16.14
N TRP A 218 6.59 -8.74 16.33
CA TRP A 218 7.34 -9.25 17.45
C TRP A 218 8.11 -10.52 17.09
N VAL A 219 9.27 -10.71 17.67
CA VAL A 219 10.10 -11.92 17.54
C VAL A 219 10.71 -12.34 18.88
N ASN A 220 10.87 -13.64 19.08
CA ASN A 220 11.70 -14.18 20.16
C ASN A 220 12.65 -15.28 19.65
N SER A 221 13.59 -15.72 20.49
CA SER A 221 14.57 -16.74 20.13
C SER A 221 15.03 -17.61 21.32
N GLY A 222 14.39 -17.42 22.47
CA GLY A 222 14.81 -18.10 23.72
C GLY A 222 14.12 -19.43 23.99
N LEU A 223 13.38 -20.00 23.00
CA LEU A 223 12.66 -21.25 23.18
C LEU A 223 13.63 -22.40 23.37
N VAL A 224 13.50 -23.12 24.49
CA VAL A 224 14.27 -24.34 24.78
C VAL A 224 13.59 -25.50 24.07
N VAL A 225 14.19 -25.97 22.99
CA VAL A 225 13.59 -26.98 22.09
C VAL A 225 13.66 -28.41 22.63
N THR A 226 14.37 -28.62 23.74
CA THR A 226 14.54 -29.93 24.40
C THR A 226 13.64 -30.14 25.61
N THR A 227 12.70 -29.24 25.88
CA THR A 227 11.74 -29.38 26.99
C THR A 227 10.30 -29.39 26.50
N THR A 228 9.48 -30.20 27.14
CA THR A 228 8.02 -30.29 26.89
C THR A 228 7.20 -29.60 27.99
N THR A 229 7.84 -28.93 28.97
CA THR A 229 7.14 -28.10 29.92
C THR A 229 6.81 -26.73 29.35
N ALA A 230 5.75 -26.11 29.87
CA ALA A 230 5.36 -24.77 29.45
C ALA A 230 6.47 -23.76 29.69
N GLN A 231 6.84 -23.00 28.69
CA GLN A 231 7.85 -21.96 28.77
C GLN A 231 7.14 -20.59 28.78
N THR A 232 7.28 -19.90 29.91
CA THR A 232 6.62 -18.60 30.12
C THR A 232 7.23 -17.52 29.24
N ILE A 233 6.37 -16.75 28.63
CA ILE A 233 6.72 -15.60 27.78
C ILE A 233 6.09 -14.35 28.39
N THR A 234 6.89 -13.31 28.62
CA THR A 234 6.43 -11.99 29.03
C THR A 234 6.60 -11.06 27.82
N GLN A 235 5.67 -11.14 26.88
CA GLN A 235 5.72 -10.36 25.64
C GLN A 235 5.55 -8.86 25.96
N PRO A 236 6.37 -7.96 25.37
CA PRO A 236 6.10 -6.53 25.41
C PRO A 236 4.80 -6.20 24.68
N THR A 237 4.15 -5.09 25.03
CA THR A 237 2.97 -4.61 24.31
C THR A 237 3.31 -4.48 22.82
N LEU A 238 2.48 -5.06 21.96
CA LEU A 238 2.66 -4.99 20.51
C LEU A 238 2.63 -3.53 20.02
N PRO A 239 3.38 -3.19 18.97
CA PRO A 239 3.26 -1.87 18.36
C PRO A 239 1.86 -1.67 17.78
N ALA A 240 1.40 -0.42 17.72
CA ALA A 240 0.08 -0.05 17.19
C ALA A 240 0.04 -0.18 15.65
N ARG A 241 0.24 -1.39 15.14
CA ARG A 241 0.28 -1.75 13.71
C ARG A 241 -0.53 -3.01 13.40
N ASP A 242 -1.49 -3.36 14.26
CA ASP A 242 -2.47 -4.40 13.93
C ASP A 242 -3.44 -3.93 12.82
N ASN A 243 -4.33 -4.78 12.35
CA ASN A 243 -5.25 -4.45 11.24
C ASN A 243 -6.16 -3.24 11.51
N LEU A 244 -6.24 -2.76 12.75
CA LEU A 244 -6.99 -1.57 13.15
C LEU A 244 -6.08 -0.41 13.58
N GLY A 245 -4.75 -0.54 13.45
CA GLY A 245 -3.78 0.45 13.91
C GLY A 245 -3.72 0.53 15.44
N THR A 246 -4.02 -0.54 16.15
CA THR A 246 -4.04 -0.61 17.61
C THR A 246 -3.00 -1.60 18.14
N THR A 247 -2.89 -1.70 19.48
CA THR A 247 -2.07 -2.68 20.20
C THR A 247 -2.86 -3.92 20.62
N ASN A 248 -4.11 -4.05 20.21
CA ASN A 248 -5.01 -5.11 20.65
C ASN A 248 -4.80 -6.44 19.91
N GLY A 249 -4.03 -6.43 18.83
CA GLY A 249 -3.69 -7.64 18.07
C GLY A 249 -4.76 -8.14 17.12
N TYR A 250 -5.60 -7.26 16.60
CA TYR A 250 -6.60 -7.62 15.58
C TYR A 250 -5.92 -8.09 14.30
N GLY A 251 -6.27 -9.32 13.86
CA GLY A 251 -5.67 -9.95 12.68
C GLY A 251 -4.23 -10.44 12.89
N VAL A 252 -3.69 -10.37 14.10
CA VAL A 252 -2.34 -10.82 14.42
C VAL A 252 -2.32 -12.33 14.63
N GLY A 253 -1.53 -13.06 13.82
CA GLY A 253 -1.22 -14.47 14.01
C GLY A 253 0.14 -14.65 14.68
N ALA A 254 0.41 -15.86 15.16
CA ALA A 254 1.73 -16.28 15.62
C ALA A 254 2.15 -17.59 14.96
N GLY A 255 3.45 -17.85 14.89
CA GLY A 255 3.99 -19.08 14.37
C GLY A 255 5.45 -19.28 14.77
N LEU A 256 5.95 -20.47 14.53
CA LEU A 256 7.36 -20.79 14.68
C LEU A 256 8.09 -20.58 13.35
N LEU A 257 9.15 -19.78 13.38
CA LEU A 257 10.07 -19.60 12.27
C LEU A 257 11.33 -20.43 12.50
N VAL A 258 11.62 -21.32 11.57
CA VAL A 258 12.81 -22.17 11.65
C VAL A 258 14.05 -21.34 11.32
N THR A 259 14.97 -21.25 12.28
CA THR A 259 16.27 -20.58 12.12
C THR A 259 17.44 -21.56 12.02
N THR A 260 17.22 -22.79 12.46
CA THR A 260 18.15 -23.94 12.29
C THR A 260 17.31 -25.11 11.78
N ALA A 261 17.75 -25.77 10.72
CA ALA A 261 17.03 -26.90 10.15
C ALA A 261 16.82 -28.00 11.19
N THR A 262 15.66 -28.66 11.15
CA THR A 262 15.31 -29.75 12.07
C THR A 262 15.16 -31.08 11.34
N THR A 263 15.48 -32.15 12.05
CA THR A 263 15.50 -33.52 11.52
C THR A 263 14.70 -34.50 12.38
N ASN A 264 13.55 -34.07 12.88
CA ASN A 264 12.69 -34.93 13.71
C ASN A 264 12.24 -36.15 12.95
N ALA A 265 12.22 -37.32 13.65
CA ALA A 265 11.82 -38.59 13.04
C ALA A 265 10.34 -38.63 12.58
N ALA A 266 9.49 -37.79 13.19
CA ALA A 266 8.06 -37.69 12.88
C ALA A 266 7.54 -36.29 13.08
N VAL A 267 6.32 -36.04 12.56
CA VAL A 267 5.57 -34.82 12.83
C VAL A 267 5.34 -34.67 14.32
N ILE A 268 5.64 -33.49 14.89
CA ILE A 268 5.37 -33.17 16.26
C ILE A 268 4.01 -32.52 16.36
N ASN A 269 3.07 -33.24 16.94
CA ASN A 269 1.73 -32.74 17.20
C ASN A 269 1.64 -32.09 18.57
N ASN A 270 0.54 -31.37 18.80
CA ASN A 270 0.20 -30.79 20.12
C ASN A 270 1.23 -29.77 20.64
N ILE A 271 1.86 -29.02 19.77
CA ILE A 271 2.53 -27.79 20.20
C ILE A 271 1.43 -26.77 20.49
N THR A 272 1.43 -26.23 21.70
CA THR A 272 0.39 -25.32 22.16
C THR A 272 0.93 -23.94 22.51
N LEU A 273 0.13 -22.93 22.23
CA LEU A 273 0.38 -21.53 22.55
C LEU A 273 -0.72 -21.04 23.50
N GLN A 274 -0.36 -20.57 24.69
CA GLN A 274 -1.29 -19.86 25.55
C GLN A 274 -1.23 -18.36 25.24
N TYR A 275 -2.38 -17.75 25.00
CA TYR A 275 -2.44 -16.34 24.60
C TYR A 275 -3.67 -15.62 25.14
N THR A 276 -3.60 -14.28 25.12
CA THR A 276 -4.76 -13.39 25.24
C THR A 276 -5.20 -12.99 23.83
N ASN A 277 -6.48 -13.19 23.52
CA ASN A 277 -7.00 -12.81 22.20
C ASN A 277 -7.18 -11.28 22.05
N SER A 278 -7.50 -10.83 20.86
CA SER A 278 -7.72 -9.42 20.53
C SER A 278 -8.84 -8.76 21.34
N ASN A 279 -9.80 -9.53 21.86
CA ASN A 279 -10.87 -9.04 22.73
C ASN A 279 -10.47 -8.97 24.22
N GLY A 280 -9.21 -9.27 24.56
CA GLY A 280 -8.70 -9.22 25.91
C GLY A 280 -9.01 -10.47 26.77
N VAL A 281 -9.52 -11.55 26.16
CA VAL A 281 -9.78 -12.82 26.88
C VAL A 281 -8.49 -13.61 26.98
N ALA A 282 -7.99 -13.78 28.20
CA ALA A 282 -6.78 -14.55 28.49
C ALA A 282 -7.02 -16.07 28.54
N GLY A 283 -5.93 -16.85 28.58
CA GLY A 283 -6.00 -18.31 28.70
C GLY A 283 -6.53 -19.03 27.46
N ARG A 284 -6.52 -18.37 26.31
CA ARG A 284 -6.85 -19.03 25.03
C ARG A 284 -5.73 -19.94 24.60
N THR A 285 -6.05 -21.02 23.90
CA THR A 285 -5.06 -22.00 23.44
C THR A 285 -5.08 -22.09 21.92
N GLY A 286 -3.94 -21.80 21.30
CA GLY A 286 -3.65 -22.10 19.90
C GLY A 286 -2.88 -23.42 19.80
N THR A 287 -2.99 -24.11 18.67
CA THR A 287 -2.33 -25.40 18.43
C THR A 287 -1.61 -25.39 17.08
N MET A 288 -0.56 -26.20 16.97
CA MET A 288 0.07 -26.48 15.67
C MET A 288 0.62 -27.90 15.60
N SER A 289 0.81 -28.39 14.38
CA SER A 289 1.62 -29.57 14.10
C SER A 289 2.89 -29.11 13.37
N TYR A 290 4.06 -29.48 13.91
CA TYR A 290 5.35 -29.14 13.34
C TYR A 290 5.85 -30.27 12.45
N PRO A 291 6.34 -30.00 11.22
CA PRO A 291 6.75 -31.02 10.29
C PRO A 291 7.93 -31.86 10.80
N ALA A 292 8.04 -33.11 10.32
CA ALA A 292 9.15 -34.04 10.68
C ALA A 292 10.52 -33.44 10.32
N THR A 293 10.61 -32.76 9.20
CA THR A 293 11.80 -32.06 8.75
C THR A 293 11.41 -30.65 8.36
N ALA A 294 12.22 -29.68 8.73
CA ALA A 294 11.99 -28.29 8.33
C ALA A 294 13.31 -27.61 7.99
N VAL A 295 13.32 -26.91 6.87
CA VAL A 295 14.47 -26.12 6.43
C VAL A 295 14.46 -24.73 7.05
N ILE A 296 15.59 -24.05 7.05
CA ILE A 296 15.68 -22.65 7.49
C ILE A 296 14.72 -21.81 6.67
N GLY A 297 13.91 -20.98 7.33
CA GLY A 297 12.88 -20.17 6.71
C GLY A 297 11.48 -20.76 6.76
N THR A 298 11.31 -22.06 7.02
CA THR A 298 9.98 -22.65 7.21
C THR A 298 9.23 -21.92 8.33
N PHE A 299 8.01 -21.46 8.05
CA PHE A 299 7.13 -20.81 9.02
C PHE A 299 5.92 -21.70 9.26
N VAL A 300 5.69 -22.07 10.51
CA VAL A 300 4.56 -22.91 10.91
C VAL A 300 3.61 -22.08 11.78
N PRO A 301 2.42 -21.71 11.25
CA PRO A 301 1.47 -20.89 12.00
C PRO A 301 0.72 -21.70 13.06
N PHE A 302 0.37 -21.04 14.16
CA PHE A 302 -0.61 -21.58 15.12
C PHE A 302 -2.02 -21.38 14.60
N GLN A 303 -2.82 -22.41 14.73
CA GLN A 303 -4.27 -22.31 14.60
C GLN A 303 -4.82 -21.77 15.92
N LEU A 304 -5.46 -20.60 15.88
CA LEU A 304 -6.09 -19.98 17.04
C LEU A 304 -7.36 -20.74 17.45
N ALA A 305 -7.78 -20.56 18.69
CA ALA A 305 -9.05 -21.10 19.15
C ALA A 305 -10.22 -20.55 18.32
N GLN A 306 -11.23 -21.37 18.11
CA GLN A 306 -12.38 -21.02 17.31
C GLN A 306 -13.02 -19.70 17.78
N GLY A 307 -13.28 -18.81 16.84
CA GLY A 307 -13.89 -17.50 17.08
C GLY A 307 -12.89 -16.40 17.42
N ASP A 308 -11.61 -16.70 17.63
CA ASP A 308 -10.59 -15.69 17.87
C ASP A 308 -10.09 -15.10 16.54
N ILE A 309 -10.00 -13.77 16.50
CA ILE A 309 -9.61 -13.01 15.30
C ILE A 309 -8.19 -12.43 15.42
N GLY A 310 -7.46 -12.75 16.51
CA GLY A 310 -6.09 -12.30 16.66
C GLY A 310 -5.53 -12.47 18.07
N ILE A 311 -4.23 -12.24 18.20
CA ILE A 311 -3.43 -12.38 19.41
C ILE A 311 -3.03 -11.00 19.92
N ARG A 312 -3.43 -10.66 21.15
CA ARG A 312 -2.98 -9.45 21.85
C ARG A 312 -1.65 -9.66 22.57
N SER A 313 -1.50 -10.81 23.23
CA SER A 313 -0.25 -11.18 23.92
C SER A 313 -0.11 -12.68 24.06
N ILE A 314 1.13 -13.16 24.10
CA ILE A 314 1.49 -14.57 24.30
C ILE A 314 1.94 -14.73 25.74
N GLN A 315 1.46 -15.78 26.44
CA GLN A 315 1.81 -16.09 27.81
C GLN A 315 2.80 -17.26 27.90
N SER A 316 2.62 -18.30 27.11
CA SER A 316 3.54 -19.44 27.10
C SER A 316 3.44 -20.27 25.83
N ILE A 317 4.48 -21.04 25.61
CA ILE A 317 4.51 -22.08 24.57
C ILE A 317 4.89 -23.42 25.22
N THR A 318 4.26 -24.50 24.74
CA THR A 318 4.57 -25.87 25.18
C THR A 318 4.79 -26.76 23.95
N LEU A 319 5.92 -27.45 23.90
CA LEU A 319 6.19 -28.40 22.83
C LEU A 319 5.54 -29.76 23.17
N GLY A 320 4.92 -30.41 22.17
CA GLY A 320 4.37 -31.75 22.34
C GLY A 320 5.44 -32.84 22.46
N THR A 321 6.61 -32.60 21.87
CA THR A 321 7.81 -33.44 21.93
C THR A 321 9.04 -32.54 21.71
N THR A 322 10.23 -32.99 22.08
CA THR A 322 11.48 -32.27 21.84
C THR A 322 11.76 -32.14 20.34
N LEU A 323 12.32 -31.00 19.92
CA LEU A 323 12.85 -30.82 18.57
C LEU A 323 14.30 -31.30 18.49
N THR A 324 14.66 -31.89 17.37
CA THR A 324 16.03 -32.28 17.05
C THR A 324 16.54 -31.49 15.86
N ALA A 325 17.80 -31.09 15.89
CA ALA A 325 18.49 -30.34 14.84
C ALA A 325 19.65 -31.18 14.26
#